data_df5dab0056b44c23b52349adefa424ac
#
_entry.id   df5dab0056b44c23b52349adefa424ac
#
_cell.length_a   1.000
_cell.length_b   1.000
_cell.length_c   1.000
_cell.angle_alpha   90.00
_cell.angle_beta   90.00
_cell.angle_gamma   90.00
#
_symmetry.space_group_name_H-M   'P 1'
#
loop_
_entity.id
_entity.type
_entity.pdbx_description
1 polymer ?
#
loop_
_entity_poly.entity_id
_entity_poly.type
_entity_poly.pdbx_seq_one_letter_code
_entity_poly.pdbx_strand_id
1 'polypeptide(L)'
;MRNWRGRWVCVEWLDSYSRAMHPWEMRGKPVKIDDRPIVTVGFCVLDHGPWLVIAASLAPHQYGEALRIPRGAVRRVHRLTLPTSLEA
;
A
#
# COMPACT_ATOMS: atom_id res chain seq x y z
N MET A 1 18.58 -0.33 -2.63
CA MET A 1 17.13 -0.25 -2.49
C MET A 1 16.73 0.94 -1.63
N ARG A 2 15.77 1.71 -2.09
CA ARG A 2 15.31 2.86 -1.31
C ARG A 2 14.51 2.39 -0.11
N ASN A 3 14.72 3.05 1.03
CA ASN A 3 13.91 2.85 2.22
C ASN A 3 12.94 4.01 2.34
N TRP A 4 11.66 3.70 2.37
CA TRP A 4 10.59 4.70 2.41
C TRP A 4 10.18 5.10 3.83
N ARG A 5 10.72 4.42 4.83
CA ARG A 5 10.41 4.71 6.23
C ARG A 5 10.62 6.19 6.55
N GLY A 6 9.65 6.77 7.23
CA GLY A 6 9.70 8.17 7.63
C GLY A 6 9.26 9.16 6.56
N ARG A 7 8.71 8.66 5.46
CA ARG A 7 8.27 9.52 4.36
C ARG A 7 6.79 9.36 4.09
N TRP A 8 6.17 10.42 3.62
CA TRP A 8 4.83 10.37 3.07
C TRP A 8 4.90 9.82 1.65
N VAL A 9 4.07 8.82 1.37
CA VAL A 9 4.13 8.10 0.12
C VAL A 9 2.75 7.83 -0.45
N CYS A 10 2.72 7.57 -1.74
CA CYS A 10 1.58 7.01 -2.45
C CYS A 10 2.01 5.65 -2.96
N VAL A 11 1.31 4.60 -2.57
CA VAL A 11 1.64 3.22 -2.92
C VAL A 11 0.60 2.67 -3.88
N GLU A 12 1.05 2.18 -5.02
CA GLU A 12 0.22 1.42 -5.95
C GLU A 12 0.49 -0.06 -5.72
N TRP A 13 -0.54 -0.82 -5.40
CA TRP A 13 -0.39 -2.24 -5.07
C TRP A 13 -1.62 -3.04 -5.47
N LEU A 14 -1.45 -4.35 -5.59
CA LEU A 14 -2.53 -5.27 -5.93
C LEU A 14 -2.92 -6.07 -4.70
N ASP A 15 -4.18 -5.95 -4.32
CA ASP A 15 -4.73 -6.69 -3.18
C ASP A 15 -5.40 -7.96 -3.68
N SER A 16 -4.77 -9.10 -3.47
CA SER A 16 -5.29 -10.38 -3.90
C SER A 16 -6.57 -10.77 -3.15
N TYR A 17 -6.78 -10.26 -1.95
CA TYR A 17 -8.00 -10.57 -1.18
C TYR A 17 -9.22 -9.85 -1.72
N SER A 18 -9.10 -8.58 -1.99
CA SER A 18 -10.22 -7.80 -2.52
C SER A 18 -10.55 -8.17 -3.97
N ARG A 19 -9.67 -8.94 -4.61
CA ARG A 19 -9.85 -9.40 -5.98
C ARG A 19 -10.09 -10.90 -6.04
N ALA A 20 -10.46 -11.50 -4.92
CA ALA A 20 -10.76 -12.93 -4.86
C ALA A 20 -11.92 -13.24 -5.80
N MET A 21 -11.76 -14.30 -6.55
CA MET A 21 -12.81 -14.79 -7.43
C MET A 21 -13.94 -15.40 -6.61
N HIS A 22 -15.12 -15.48 -7.22
CA HIS A 22 -16.23 -16.22 -6.63
C HIS A 22 -15.76 -17.64 -6.28
N PRO A 23 -16.17 -18.21 -5.11
CA PRO A 23 -15.69 -19.53 -4.69
C PRO A 23 -15.93 -20.64 -5.72
N TRP A 24 -16.99 -20.51 -6.50
CA TRP A 24 -17.35 -21.50 -7.52
C TRP A 24 -17.46 -20.81 -8.86
N GLU A 25 -16.54 -21.13 -9.76
CA GLU A 25 -16.54 -20.62 -11.12
C GLU A 25 -16.78 -21.75 -12.10
N MET A 26 -17.46 -21.44 -13.19
CA MET A 26 -17.69 -22.43 -14.24
C MET A 26 -16.41 -22.69 -15.02
N ARG A 27 -16.10 -23.96 -15.20
CA ARG A 27 -14.96 -24.38 -16.01
C ARG A 27 -15.21 -23.99 -17.47
N GLY A 28 -14.16 -23.57 -18.13
CA GLY A 28 -14.24 -23.18 -19.54
C GLY A 28 -14.60 -21.73 -19.79
N LYS A 29 -15.01 -20.96 -18.75
CA LYS A 29 -15.17 -19.52 -18.89
C LYS A 29 -13.83 -18.81 -18.81
N PRO A 30 -13.63 -17.74 -19.63
CA PRO A 30 -12.43 -16.94 -19.49
C PRO A 30 -12.34 -16.32 -18.09
N VAL A 31 -11.15 -16.37 -17.50
CA VAL A 31 -10.89 -15.73 -16.21
C VAL A 31 -10.61 -14.26 -16.48
N LYS A 32 -11.37 -13.39 -15.81
CA LYS A 32 -11.12 -11.94 -15.86
C LYS A 32 -10.28 -11.57 -14.67
N ILE A 33 -9.14 -10.96 -14.94
CA ILE A 33 -8.24 -10.50 -13.92
C ILE A 33 -8.26 -8.97 -13.94
N ASP A 34 -8.65 -8.38 -12.80
CA ASP A 34 -8.57 -6.94 -12.64
C ASP A 34 -7.19 -6.62 -12.08
N ASP A 35 -6.35 -6.06 -12.92
CA ASP A 35 -4.97 -5.70 -12.58
C ASP A 35 -4.81 -4.22 -12.22
N ARG A 36 -5.91 -3.50 -12.05
CA ARG A 36 -5.85 -2.11 -11.63
C ARG A 36 -5.37 -2.04 -10.18
N PRO A 37 -4.36 -1.22 -9.91
CA PRO A 37 -3.84 -1.14 -8.55
C PRO A 37 -4.80 -0.42 -7.60
N ILE A 38 -4.69 -0.79 -6.32
CA ILE A 38 -5.23 0.01 -5.23
C ILE A 38 -4.19 1.09 -4.94
N VAL A 39 -4.65 2.27 -4.65
CA VAL A 39 -3.78 3.39 -4.31
C VAL A 39 -3.97 3.72 -2.84
N THR A 40 -2.89 3.64 -2.08
CA THR A 40 -2.87 3.97 -0.65
C THR A 40 -1.90 5.11 -0.41
N VAL A 41 -2.37 6.14 0.27
CA VAL A 41 -1.57 7.33 0.59
C VAL A 41 -1.40 7.40 2.10
N GLY A 42 -0.18 7.62 2.56
CA GLY A 42 0.06 7.77 3.98
C GLY A 42 1.53 7.89 4.32
N PHE A 43 1.80 7.79 5.63
CA PHE A 43 3.14 7.88 6.18
C PHE A 43 3.72 6.46 6.33
N CYS A 44 4.90 6.25 5.77
CA CYS A 44 5.55 4.93 5.86
C CYS A 44 6.20 4.78 7.23
N VAL A 45 5.66 3.88 8.05
CA VAL A 45 6.20 3.62 9.40
C VAL A 45 7.15 2.44 9.41
N LEU A 46 7.07 1.56 8.41
CA LEU A 46 7.96 0.42 8.29
C LEU A 46 8.18 0.08 6.82
N ASP A 47 9.43 -0.12 6.45
CA ASP A 47 9.83 -0.60 5.13
C ASP A 47 10.93 -1.61 5.35
N HIS A 48 10.55 -2.82 5.77
CA HIS A 48 11.51 -3.83 6.13
C HIS A 48 10.93 -5.24 5.91
N GLY A 49 11.77 -6.13 5.44
CA GLY A 49 11.39 -7.51 5.22
C GLY A 49 10.24 -7.64 4.22
N PRO A 50 9.25 -8.50 4.52
CA PRO A 50 8.14 -8.74 3.58
C PRO A 50 7.06 -7.66 3.62
N TRP A 51 7.22 -6.62 4.44
CA TRP A 51 6.13 -5.67 4.71
C TRP A 51 6.50 -4.23 4.41
N LEU A 52 5.53 -3.52 3.85
CA LEU A 52 5.48 -2.07 3.79
C LEU A 52 4.28 -1.64 4.62
N VAL A 53 4.48 -0.83 5.65
CA VAL A 53 3.40 -0.42 6.55
C VAL A 53 3.16 1.07 6.40
N ILE A 54 1.92 1.42 6.05
CA ILE A 54 1.51 2.79 5.76
C ILE A 54 0.45 3.20 6.77
N ALA A 55 0.70 4.30 7.48
CA ALA A 55 -0.25 4.85 8.43
C ALA A 55 -1.02 6.01 7.81
N ALA A 56 -2.32 6.06 8.06
CA ALA A 56 -3.17 7.13 7.55
C ALA A 56 -3.03 8.41 8.37
N SER A 57 -2.62 8.29 9.63
CA SER A 57 -2.53 9.43 10.56
C SER A 57 -1.25 9.38 11.33
N LEU A 58 -0.69 10.57 11.59
CA LEU A 58 0.53 10.73 12.35
C LEU A 58 0.31 11.77 13.44
N ALA A 59 0.59 11.39 14.69
CA ALA A 59 0.62 12.28 15.84
C ALA A 59 2.05 12.33 16.39
N PRO A 60 2.39 13.25 17.31
CA PRO A 60 3.78 13.41 17.75
C PRO A 60 4.46 12.15 18.25
N HIS A 61 3.71 11.24 18.90
CA HIS A 61 4.28 10.01 19.46
C HIS A 61 3.52 8.75 19.03
N GLN A 62 2.62 8.89 18.05
CA GLN A 62 1.76 7.78 17.63
C GLN A 62 1.49 7.85 16.13
N TYR A 63 1.15 6.71 15.58
CA TYR A 63 0.51 6.65 14.27
C TYR A 63 -0.76 5.83 14.38
N GLY A 64 -1.69 6.05 13.46
CA GLY A 64 -2.99 5.38 13.48
C GLY A 64 -3.40 4.86 12.13
N GLU A 65 -4.30 3.89 12.17
CA GLU A 65 -4.89 3.31 10.96
C GLU A 65 -3.83 2.78 10.00
N ALA A 66 -2.92 1.96 10.53
CA ALA A 66 -1.84 1.41 9.73
C ALA A 66 -2.31 0.22 8.90
N LEU A 67 -1.91 0.21 7.63
CA LEU A 67 -2.15 -0.87 6.71
C LEU A 67 -0.83 -1.57 6.39
N ARG A 68 -0.80 -2.89 6.57
CA ARG A 68 0.35 -3.70 6.15
C ARG A 68 0.14 -4.15 4.72
N ILE A 69 1.08 -3.79 3.86
CA ILE A 69 1.05 -4.17 2.46
C ILE A 69 2.18 -5.17 2.22
N PRO A 70 1.87 -6.38 1.72
CA PRO A 70 2.93 -7.32 1.35
C PRO A 70 3.81 -6.70 0.27
N ARG A 71 5.13 -6.74 0.48
CA ARG A 71 6.06 -6.11 -0.47
C ARG A 71 5.90 -6.68 -1.89
N GLY A 72 5.60 -7.97 -1.99
CA GLY A 72 5.38 -8.60 -3.29
C GLY A 72 4.14 -8.08 -4.04
N ALA A 73 3.21 -7.45 -3.34
CA ALA A 73 2.02 -6.86 -3.95
C ALA A 73 2.25 -5.42 -4.41
N VAL A 74 3.34 -4.78 -3.98
CA VAL A 74 3.63 -3.39 -4.32
C VAL A 74 4.08 -3.31 -5.78
N ARG A 75 3.44 -2.42 -6.54
CA ARG A 75 3.81 -2.15 -7.94
C ARG A 75 4.69 -0.94 -8.05
N ARG A 76 4.37 0.11 -7.30
CA ARG A 76 5.08 1.37 -7.40
C ARG A 76 4.90 2.18 -6.13
N VAL A 77 5.94 2.88 -5.72
CA VAL A 77 5.89 3.80 -4.58
C VAL A 77 6.34 5.18 -5.06
N HIS A 78 5.55 6.20 -4.75
CA HIS A 78 5.86 7.58 -5.09
C HIS A 78 6.03 8.37 -3.82
N ARG A 79 7.08 9.15 -3.73
CA ARG A 79 7.25 10.09 -2.63
C ARG A 79 6.28 11.24 -2.80
N LEU A 80 5.58 11.60 -1.71
CA LEU A 80 4.75 12.79 -1.67
C LEU A 80 5.54 13.95 -1.12
N THR A 81 5.35 15.11 -1.75
CA THR A 81 5.94 16.36 -1.28
C THR A 81 4.88 17.13 -0.50
N LEU A 82 5.18 17.40 0.77
CA LEU A 82 4.32 18.20 1.64
C LEU A 82 4.82 19.63 1.71
N PRO A 83 3.92 20.60 2.03
CA PRO A 83 4.36 21.93 2.40
C PRO A 83 5.37 21.87 3.55
N THR A 84 6.40 22.68 3.52
CA THR A 84 7.46 22.67 4.53
C THR A 84 6.92 22.77 5.96
N SER A 85 5.85 23.53 6.15
CA SER A 85 5.23 23.70 7.47
C SER A 85 4.58 22.42 8.02
N LEU A 86 4.36 21.40 7.19
CA LEU A 86 3.75 20.14 7.57
C LEU A 86 4.75 18.99 7.66
N GLU A 87 5.98 19.18 7.25
CA GLU A 87 7.00 18.15 7.38
C GLU A 87 7.47 18.03 8.82
N ALA A 88 7.53 16.81 9.30
CA ALA A 88 7.99 16.52 10.64
C ALA A 88 9.52 16.49 10.71
#